data_2641943ee7a7aef7898f6b764d239ab1
#
_entry.id   2641943ee7a7aef7898f6b764d239ab1
#
_cell.length_a   1.000
_cell.length_b   1.000
_cell.length_c   1.000
_cell.angle_alpha   90.00
_cell.angle_beta   90.00
_cell.angle_gamma   90.00
#
_symmetry.space_group_name_H-M   'P 1'
#
loop_
_entity.id
_entity.type
_entity.pdbx_description
1 polymer ?
#
loop_
_entity_poly.entity_id
_entity_poly.type
_entity_poly.pdbx_seq_one_letter_code
_entity_poly.pdbx_strand_id
1 'polypeptide(L)'
;MKTLFDKIWDAHVVSAVENGPTQLYIDRHFCHEVTSPQAFNGLRARGLKVFRPEKTTITADHNTPTINQDQPVKDPVSKNQLDTLSKNAKEFGIELFYPLGHRKNGVVHIIGPENGFTQPGMTIVCGDSHTSTHGAFGAVAFGIGTSEVEMVLASQCVLQTRPKTMRITFNGKLGESVTAKDLALYMISKLTTGGATGYFVEYAGEAIRNMSMEERMTLCNLSIEMGARGGLVAPDEITFNYVKGREFAPKGEDWDKSLAYWKTLKTDDGAKFDKELTFDASDIKPMITYGTNPGMGMAIDSTIPTLEEIDEAGRISFQKSMDYMGFVPGEKVEGKQIDYVFLGSCTNGRIEDFRAFANFVKGKKKADNVIAWLVPGSHMVVDQIKAEELDKILTDAGFELRQPGCSACLAMNDDKVPAGKYAVSTSNRNFEGRQGPGARTILAGPLVAAAAAITGKITDPRNF
;
A
#
# COMPACT_ATOMS: atom_id res chain seq x y z
N MET A 1 19.21 -17.18 -18.75
CA MET A 1 18.00 -16.36 -18.82
C MET A 1 17.58 -16.05 -17.40
N LYS A 2 17.35 -14.79 -17.07
CA LYS A 2 17.05 -14.33 -15.70
C LYS A 2 15.70 -13.62 -15.66
N THR A 3 14.95 -13.81 -14.58
CA THR A 3 13.78 -12.97 -14.28
C THR A 3 14.24 -11.57 -13.91
N LEU A 4 13.33 -10.59 -13.93
CA LEU A 4 13.62 -9.25 -13.43
C LEU A 4 14.09 -9.28 -11.98
N PHE A 5 13.44 -10.11 -11.14
CA PHE A 5 13.84 -10.32 -9.76
C PHE A 5 15.30 -10.82 -9.67
N ASP A 6 15.69 -11.83 -10.46
CA ASP A 6 17.05 -12.36 -10.47
C ASP A 6 18.08 -11.30 -10.83
N LYS A 7 17.80 -10.48 -11.84
CA LYS A 7 18.72 -9.42 -12.28
C LYS A 7 19.00 -8.42 -11.15
N ILE A 8 17.95 -8.00 -10.43
CA ILE A 8 18.11 -7.03 -9.35
C ILE A 8 18.74 -7.69 -8.12
N TRP A 9 18.23 -8.85 -7.72
CA TRP A 9 18.76 -9.58 -6.56
C TRP A 9 20.24 -9.86 -6.71
N ASP A 10 20.67 -10.48 -7.82
CA ASP A 10 22.04 -10.89 -8.05
C ASP A 10 23.00 -9.67 -8.10
N ALA A 11 22.54 -8.53 -8.58
CA ALA A 11 23.34 -7.29 -8.60
C ALA A 11 23.60 -6.71 -7.19
N HIS A 12 22.80 -7.12 -6.18
CA HIS A 12 22.89 -6.60 -4.81
C HIS A 12 23.46 -7.62 -3.82
N VAL A 13 23.84 -8.82 -4.27
CA VAL A 13 24.47 -9.83 -3.42
C VAL A 13 25.88 -9.38 -3.04
N VAL A 14 26.10 -9.16 -1.75
CA VAL A 14 27.44 -8.89 -1.17
C VAL A 14 28.15 -10.20 -0.86
N SER A 15 27.42 -11.12 -0.24
CA SER A 15 27.90 -12.49 0.02
C SER A 15 26.73 -13.44 0.16
N ALA A 16 26.98 -14.72 -0.10
CA ALA A 16 26.00 -15.77 0.12
C ALA A 16 26.62 -16.91 0.90
N VAL A 17 25.93 -17.42 1.90
CA VAL A 17 26.31 -18.61 2.63
C VAL A 17 25.75 -19.82 1.89
N GLU A 18 26.56 -20.83 1.64
CA GLU A 18 26.08 -22.05 1.02
C GLU A 18 24.96 -22.68 1.87
N ASN A 19 23.81 -22.90 1.27
CA ASN A 19 22.57 -23.37 1.93
C ASN A 19 22.08 -22.46 3.07
N GLY A 20 22.50 -21.20 3.09
CA GLY A 20 22.18 -20.21 4.11
C GLY A 20 21.62 -18.90 3.53
N PRO A 21 21.54 -17.85 4.36
CA PRO A 21 21.04 -16.55 3.93
C PRO A 21 22.01 -15.85 2.98
N THR A 22 21.44 -14.99 2.15
CA THR A 22 22.18 -14.06 1.30
C THR A 22 22.26 -12.69 1.98
N GLN A 23 23.45 -12.12 2.04
CA GLN A 23 23.66 -10.74 2.45
C GLN A 23 23.42 -9.82 1.25
N LEU A 24 22.38 -9.00 1.34
CA LEU A 24 22.00 -8.04 0.31
C LEU A 24 22.39 -6.64 0.72
N TYR A 25 22.98 -5.88 -0.20
CA TYR A 25 23.12 -4.44 -0.10
C TYR A 25 21.75 -3.77 -0.30
N ILE A 26 21.48 -2.70 0.45
CA ILE A 26 20.22 -1.96 0.40
C ILE A 26 20.49 -0.54 -0.12
N ASP A 27 19.87 -0.18 -1.25
CA ASP A 27 20.04 1.14 -1.87
C ASP A 27 19.30 2.24 -1.12
N ARG A 28 18.12 1.92 -0.57
CA ARG A 28 17.29 2.88 0.17
C ARG A 28 16.64 2.22 1.38
N HIS A 29 16.78 2.88 2.52
CA HIS A 29 16.12 2.48 3.76
C HIS A 29 15.13 3.56 4.20
N PHE A 30 13.85 3.18 4.36
CA PHE A 30 12.83 4.04 4.93
C PHE A 30 12.57 3.66 6.39
N CYS A 31 12.38 4.67 7.24
CA CYS A 31 12.03 4.49 8.64
C CYS A 31 10.86 5.38 9.05
N HIS A 32 10.10 4.92 10.02
CA HIS A 32 9.02 5.67 10.66
C HIS A 32 9.00 5.42 12.18
N GLU A 33 8.12 6.11 12.91
CA GLU A 33 8.13 6.17 14.37
C GLU A 33 7.76 4.86 15.08
N VAL A 34 7.10 3.91 14.39
CA VAL A 34 6.61 2.67 15.04
C VAL A 34 7.71 1.61 15.16
N THR A 35 8.46 1.35 14.09
CA THR A 35 9.38 0.22 14.01
C THR A 35 10.86 0.59 14.18
N SER A 36 11.22 1.88 14.14
CA SER A 36 12.61 2.33 14.23
C SER A 36 13.15 2.57 15.64
N PRO A 37 12.38 2.91 16.69
CA PRO A 37 12.93 3.28 17.98
C PRO A 37 13.83 2.22 18.62
N GLN A 38 13.41 0.95 18.57
CA GLN A 38 14.17 -0.17 19.13
C GLN A 38 15.46 -0.42 18.35
N ALA A 39 15.46 -0.26 17.03
CA ALA A 39 16.63 -0.38 16.19
C ALA A 39 17.70 0.68 16.56
N PHE A 40 17.29 1.93 16.73
CA PHE A 40 18.20 2.99 17.20
C PHE A 40 18.73 2.74 18.62
N ASN A 41 17.89 2.17 19.51
CA ASN A 41 18.34 1.77 20.85
C ASN A 41 19.41 0.66 20.77
N GLY A 42 19.26 -0.31 19.86
CA GLY A 42 20.26 -1.34 19.62
C GLY A 42 21.60 -0.78 19.16
N LEU A 43 21.58 0.17 18.20
CA LEU A 43 22.79 0.87 17.77
C LEU A 43 23.47 1.59 18.95
N ARG A 44 22.71 2.31 19.75
CA ARG A 44 23.21 3.06 20.92
C ARG A 44 23.85 2.14 21.95
N ALA A 45 23.20 1.03 22.26
CA ALA A 45 23.72 0.04 23.22
C ALA A 45 25.03 -0.61 22.76
N ARG A 46 25.26 -0.70 21.45
CA ARG A 46 26.50 -1.25 20.86
C ARG A 46 27.51 -0.19 20.51
N GLY A 47 27.25 1.09 20.72
CA GLY A 47 28.14 2.20 20.32
C GLY A 47 28.29 2.34 18.80
N LEU A 48 27.32 1.86 18.01
CA LEU A 48 27.33 1.90 16.56
C LEU A 48 26.71 3.20 16.04
N LYS A 49 27.16 3.63 14.87
CA LYS A 49 26.59 4.76 14.10
C LYS A 49 25.76 4.22 12.96
N VAL A 50 24.90 5.06 12.39
CA VAL A 50 24.29 4.77 11.10
C VAL A 50 25.38 4.83 10.02
N PHE A 51 25.55 3.75 9.27
CA PHE A 51 26.63 3.60 8.30
C PHE A 51 26.47 4.51 7.08
N ARG A 52 25.26 4.63 6.55
CA ARG A 52 24.94 5.46 5.37
C ARG A 52 23.68 6.31 5.65
N PRO A 53 23.82 7.38 6.47
CA PRO A 53 22.68 8.22 6.83
C PRO A 53 21.99 8.87 5.61
N GLU A 54 22.73 9.18 4.54
CA GLU A 54 22.19 9.72 3.29
C GLU A 54 21.36 8.70 2.48
N LYS A 55 21.43 7.41 2.82
CA LYS A 55 20.58 6.35 2.23
C LYS A 55 19.33 6.07 3.06
N THR A 56 19.21 6.67 4.23
CA THR A 56 18.07 6.51 5.14
C THR A 56 17.17 7.73 5.06
N THR A 57 15.88 7.49 4.86
CA THR A 57 14.84 8.54 4.86
C THR A 57 13.86 8.24 5.98
N ILE A 58 13.58 9.24 6.82
CA ILE A 58 12.68 9.11 7.98
C ILE A 58 11.47 10.02 7.80
N THR A 59 10.27 9.51 8.10
CA THR A 59 9.04 10.30 8.11
C THR A 59 8.16 9.91 9.30
N ALA A 60 7.39 10.86 9.81
CA ALA A 60 6.29 10.58 10.73
C ALA A 60 5.09 10.09 9.90
N ASP A 61 4.52 8.95 10.25
CA ASP A 61 3.57 8.25 9.37
C ASP A 61 2.31 7.74 10.11
N HIS A 62 2.48 6.81 11.05
CA HIS A 62 1.38 6.04 11.63
C HIS A 62 0.63 6.74 12.77
N ASN A 63 1.35 7.45 13.64
CA ASN A 63 0.81 8.10 14.83
C ASN A 63 0.55 9.59 14.63
N THR A 64 0.41 10.01 13.39
CA THR A 64 0.10 11.40 13.05
C THR A 64 -1.40 11.65 13.14
N PRO A 65 -1.87 12.73 13.82
CA PRO A 65 -3.26 13.12 13.75
C PRO A 65 -3.61 13.55 12.33
N THR A 66 -4.87 13.42 11.91
CA THR A 66 -5.34 13.88 10.59
C THR A 66 -6.17 15.16 10.68
N ILE A 67 -6.23 15.74 11.86
CA ILE A 67 -6.83 17.05 12.14
C ILE A 67 -5.91 17.82 13.10
N ASN A 68 -5.88 19.16 12.95
CA ASN A 68 -5.11 20.04 13.83
C ASN A 68 -3.62 19.66 13.97
N GLN A 69 -2.97 19.32 12.88
CA GLN A 69 -1.54 18.96 12.87
C GLN A 69 -0.61 20.11 13.26
N ASP A 70 -1.11 21.34 13.25
CA ASP A 70 -0.47 22.55 13.75
C ASP A 70 -0.50 22.67 15.28
N GLN A 71 -1.26 21.82 15.96
CA GLN A 71 -1.38 21.78 17.41
C GLN A 71 -0.51 20.65 18.00
N PRO A 72 -0.11 20.77 19.28
CA PRO A 72 0.60 19.69 19.95
C PRO A 72 -0.20 18.38 19.95
N VAL A 73 0.48 17.27 19.63
CA VAL A 73 -0.12 15.93 19.66
C VAL A 73 -0.60 15.62 21.07
N LYS A 74 -1.89 15.35 21.23
CA LYS A 74 -2.54 15.17 22.54
C LYS A 74 -2.29 13.79 23.15
N ASP A 75 -2.29 12.74 22.33
CA ASP A 75 -2.03 11.38 22.79
C ASP A 75 -0.58 11.23 23.25
N PRO A 76 -0.32 10.89 24.54
CA PRO A 76 1.03 10.82 25.08
C PRO A 76 1.91 9.76 24.40
N VAL A 77 1.31 8.65 23.96
CA VAL A 77 2.04 7.54 23.31
C VAL A 77 2.50 7.99 21.92
N SER A 78 1.60 8.52 21.12
CA SER A 78 1.91 9.06 19.80
C SER A 78 2.95 10.19 19.89
N LYS A 79 2.75 11.13 20.84
CA LYS A 79 3.72 12.20 21.08
C LYS A 79 5.12 11.67 21.38
N ASN A 80 5.22 10.71 22.31
CA ASN A 80 6.53 10.13 22.67
C ASN A 80 7.22 9.44 21.51
N GLN A 81 6.45 8.75 20.64
CA GLN A 81 7.01 8.09 19.46
C GLN A 81 7.53 9.11 18.43
N LEU A 82 6.78 10.18 18.17
CA LEU A 82 7.18 11.25 17.25
C LEU A 82 8.40 12.03 17.78
N ASP A 83 8.44 12.33 19.09
CA ASP A 83 9.57 12.97 19.75
C ASP A 83 10.83 12.08 19.69
N THR A 84 10.66 10.77 19.93
CA THR A 84 11.75 9.78 19.85
C THR A 84 12.28 9.67 18.42
N LEU A 85 11.42 9.67 17.41
CA LEU A 85 11.83 9.68 16.00
C LEU A 85 12.69 10.89 15.69
N SER A 86 12.25 12.06 16.11
CA SER A 86 12.99 13.33 15.91
C SER A 86 14.33 13.34 16.61
N LYS A 87 14.39 12.83 17.85
CA LYS A 87 15.62 12.69 18.61
C LYS A 87 16.61 11.74 17.90
N ASN A 88 16.13 10.58 17.46
CA ASN A 88 16.96 9.59 16.78
C ASN A 88 17.51 10.14 15.45
N ALA A 89 16.69 10.79 14.62
CA ALA A 89 17.13 11.39 13.37
C ALA A 89 18.28 12.38 13.60
N LYS A 90 18.14 13.27 14.59
CA LYS A 90 19.16 14.26 14.94
C LYS A 90 20.42 13.60 15.50
N GLU A 91 20.29 12.66 16.44
CA GLU A 91 21.41 11.99 17.11
C GLU A 91 22.29 11.21 16.13
N PHE A 92 21.67 10.54 15.17
CA PHE A 92 22.35 9.68 14.19
C PHE A 92 22.67 10.39 12.85
N GLY A 93 22.46 11.71 12.77
CA GLY A 93 22.85 12.52 11.62
C GLY A 93 22.06 12.22 10.34
N ILE A 94 20.79 11.83 10.45
CA ILE A 94 19.94 11.56 9.29
C ILE A 94 19.26 12.85 8.87
N GLU A 95 19.71 13.42 7.75
CA GLU A 95 19.23 14.71 7.23
C GLU A 95 17.90 14.57 6.44
N LEU A 96 17.68 13.41 5.81
CA LEU A 96 16.43 13.13 5.08
C LEU A 96 15.32 12.76 6.07
N PHE A 97 14.98 13.73 6.91
CA PHE A 97 13.95 13.60 7.95
C PHE A 97 12.79 14.56 7.70
N TYR A 98 11.59 14.00 7.63
CA TYR A 98 10.33 14.71 7.38
C TYR A 98 9.37 14.54 8.56
N PRO A 99 9.52 15.35 9.62
CA PRO A 99 8.63 15.30 10.78
C PRO A 99 7.21 15.73 10.47
N LEU A 100 6.29 15.48 11.39
CA LEU A 100 4.92 15.99 11.32
C LEU A 100 4.90 17.49 11.03
N GLY A 101 4.08 17.90 10.06
CA GLY A 101 3.96 19.29 9.59
C GLY A 101 5.03 19.74 8.58
N HIS A 102 6.04 18.92 8.29
CA HIS A 102 6.98 19.22 7.21
C HIS A 102 6.31 19.06 5.84
N ARG A 103 6.57 19.96 4.86
CA ARG A 103 5.94 19.93 3.53
C ARG A 103 6.08 18.59 2.79
N LYS A 104 7.15 17.84 3.02
CA LYS A 104 7.40 16.52 2.43
C LYS A 104 6.98 15.37 3.35
N ASN A 105 6.32 15.68 4.47
CA ASN A 105 5.80 14.64 5.35
C ASN A 105 4.59 13.94 4.72
N GLY A 106 4.44 12.68 5.03
CA GLY A 106 3.35 11.83 4.58
C GLY A 106 3.66 10.36 4.81
N VAL A 107 2.76 9.53 4.34
CA VAL A 107 2.89 8.06 4.39
C VAL A 107 4.16 7.63 3.66
N VAL A 108 4.97 6.82 4.32
CA VAL A 108 6.33 6.46 3.86
C VAL A 108 6.35 5.89 2.44
N HIS A 109 5.37 5.05 2.08
CA HIS A 109 5.26 4.44 0.75
C HIS A 109 4.64 5.35 -0.33
N ILE A 110 4.28 6.57 0.04
CA ILE A 110 3.84 7.64 -0.87
C ILE A 110 4.97 8.63 -1.08
N ILE A 111 5.60 9.12 -0.01
CA ILE A 111 6.68 10.11 -0.13
C ILE A 111 7.92 9.57 -0.86
N GLY A 112 8.21 8.28 -0.76
CA GLY A 112 9.34 7.66 -1.46
C GLY A 112 9.25 7.83 -2.98
N PRO A 113 8.16 7.37 -3.62
CA PRO A 113 7.88 7.62 -5.04
C PRO A 113 7.78 9.10 -5.40
N GLU A 114 7.01 9.89 -4.64
CA GLU A 114 6.75 11.30 -4.96
C GLU A 114 8.01 12.15 -5.03
N ASN A 115 8.98 11.89 -4.17
CA ASN A 115 10.24 12.61 -4.15
C ASN A 115 11.31 12.03 -5.09
N GLY A 116 11.06 10.87 -5.74
CA GLY A 116 12.03 10.21 -6.62
C GLY A 116 13.09 9.40 -5.88
N PHE A 117 12.88 9.07 -4.61
CA PHE A 117 13.74 8.14 -3.86
C PHE A 117 13.64 6.71 -4.38
N THR A 118 12.45 6.34 -4.88
CA THR A 118 12.18 5.03 -5.47
C THR A 118 12.52 5.05 -6.94
N GLN A 119 13.45 4.18 -7.35
CA GLN A 119 13.92 4.11 -8.74
C GLN A 119 14.05 2.66 -9.19
N PRO A 120 13.94 2.39 -10.51
CA PRO A 120 14.11 1.04 -11.05
C PRO A 120 15.46 0.42 -10.68
N GLY A 121 15.45 -0.88 -10.42
CA GLY A 121 16.64 -1.67 -10.14
C GLY A 121 17.19 -1.57 -8.74
N MET A 122 16.58 -0.78 -7.85
CA MET A 122 16.99 -0.64 -6.45
C MET A 122 16.52 -1.80 -5.58
N THR A 123 17.22 -2.01 -4.45
CA THR A 123 16.75 -2.72 -3.28
C THR A 123 16.25 -1.72 -2.24
N ILE A 124 15.02 -1.89 -1.75
CA ILE A 124 14.37 -0.94 -0.83
C ILE A 124 13.76 -1.69 0.35
N VAL A 125 14.02 -1.20 1.56
CA VAL A 125 13.46 -1.79 2.78
C VAL A 125 12.88 -0.74 3.72
N CYS A 126 11.92 -1.17 4.53
CA CYS A 126 11.31 -0.42 5.63
C CYS A 126 10.80 -1.41 6.67
N GLY A 127 10.63 -0.98 7.89
CA GLY A 127 9.97 -1.75 8.96
C GLY A 127 8.46 -1.91 8.80
N ASP A 128 7.95 -1.85 7.58
CA ASP A 128 6.54 -2.00 7.21
C ASP A 128 6.39 -2.97 6.04
N SER A 129 5.41 -3.87 6.11
CA SER A 129 5.18 -4.90 5.09
C SER A 129 4.81 -4.31 3.72
N HIS A 130 4.12 -3.16 3.69
CA HIS A 130 3.70 -2.52 2.43
C HIS A 130 4.83 -1.80 1.69
N THR A 131 6.08 -1.98 2.12
CA THR A 131 7.29 -1.62 1.35
C THR A 131 7.28 -2.23 -0.06
N SER A 132 6.56 -3.34 -0.25
CA SER A 132 6.29 -3.93 -1.57
C SER A 132 5.72 -2.94 -2.60
N THR A 133 5.09 -1.85 -2.16
CA THR A 133 4.60 -0.76 -3.02
C THR A 133 5.66 -0.26 -4.00
N HIS A 134 6.91 -0.16 -3.55
CA HIS A 134 8.02 0.35 -4.36
C HIS A 134 8.38 -0.59 -5.52
N GLY A 135 7.96 -1.85 -5.48
CA GLY A 135 8.13 -2.80 -6.58
C GLY A 135 7.40 -2.42 -7.87
N ALA A 136 6.42 -1.51 -7.80
CA ALA A 136 5.77 -0.91 -8.96
C ALA A 136 6.75 -0.21 -9.92
N PHE A 137 7.91 0.18 -9.43
CA PHE A 137 8.99 0.85 -10.17
C PHE A 137 10.03 -0.13 -10.74
N GLY A 138 9.87 -1.43 -10.55
CA GLY A 138 10.92 -2.40 -10.88
C GLY A 138 12.06 -2.38 -9.84
N ALA A 139 11.72 -2.21 -8.57
CA ALA A 139 12.62 -2.31 -7.43
C ALA A 139 12.31 -3.57 -6.62
N VAL A 140 13.33 -4.26 -6.10
CA VAL A 140 13.14 -5.36 -5.14
C VAL A 140 12.93 -4.74 -3.76
N ALA A 141 11.66 -4.61 -3.39
CA ALA A 141 11.25 -3.88 -2.19
C ALA A 141 10.43 -4.77 -1.26
N PHE A 142 10.78 -4.79 0.04
CA PHE A 142 10.15 -5.66 1.02
C PHE A 142 10.25 -5.13 2.45
N GLY A 143 9.26 -5.52 3.27
CA GLY A 143 9.25 -5.22 4.69
C GLY A 143 10.28 -6.04 5.46
N ILE A 144 10.86 -5.47 6.52
CA ILE A 144 11.83 -6.11 7.40
C ILE A 144 11.44 -5.93 8.87
N GLY A 145 11.88 -6.85 9.71
CA GLY A 145 11.68 -6.77 11.16
C GLY A 145 12.59 -5.73 11.83
N THR A 146 12.25 -5.35 13.07
CA THR A 146 12.98 -4.32 13.82
C THR A 146 14.47 -4.62 13.99
N SER A 147 14.86 -5.89 14.20
CA SER A 147 16.26 -6.29 14.29
C SER A 147 16.99 -6.16 12.95
N GLU A 148 16.27 -6.37 11.84
CA GLU A 148 16.81 -6.16 10.49
C GLU A 148 16.93 -4.66 10.18
N VAL A 149 16.02 -3.82 10.68
CA VAL A 149 16.14 -2.34 10.61
C VAL A 149 17.46 -1.91 11.27
N GLU A 150 17.76 -2.43 12.47
CA GLU A 150 19.05 -2.17 13.14
C GLU A 150 20.25 -2.61 12.29
N MET A 151 20.18 -3.80 11.70
CA MET A 151 21.23 -4.33 10.82
C MET A 151 21.47 -3.42 9.61
N VAL A 152 20.40 -2.98 8.93
CA VAL A 152 20.51 -2.09 7.77
C VAL A 152 21.06 -0.73 8.16
N LEU A 153 20.64 -0.15 9.28
CA LEU A 153 21.20 1.10 9.80
C LEU A 153 22.70 0.98 10.08
N ALA A 154 23.14 -0.15 10.65
CA ALA A 154 24.54 -0.39 11.01
C ALA A 154 25.45 -0.73 9.83
N SER A 155 24.94 -1.37 8.77
CA SER A 155 25.78 -1.98 7.72
C SER A 155 25.35 -1.70 6.29
N GLN A 156 24.17 -1.11 6.07
CA GLN A 156 23.52 -0.96 4.79
C GLN A 156 23.21 -2.30 4.09
N CYS A 157 23.22 -3.39 4.84
CA CYS A 157 22.95 -4.74 4.35
C CYS A 157 21.90 -5.43 5.22
N VAL A 158 21.24 -6.44 4.65
CA VAL A 158 20.33 -7.33 5.36
C VAL A 158 20.58 -8.78 4.96
N LEU A 159 20.35 -9.72 5.88
CA LEU A 159 20.41 -11.15 5.61
C LEU A 159 19.03 -11.64 5.24
N GLN A 160 18.89 -12.24 4.06
CA GLN A 160 17.60 -12.74 3.56
C GLN A 160 17.73 -14.11 2.90
N THR A 161 16.77 -14.98 3.14
CA THR A 161 16.60 -16.17 2.31
C THR A 161 16.02 -15.77 0.96
N ARG A 162 16.64 -16.23 -0.14
CA ARG A 162 16.13 -15.94 -1.48
C ARG A 162 14.74 -16.53 -1.65
N PRO A 163 13.70 -15.73 -1.95
CA PRO A 163 12.36 -16.22 -2.21
C PRO A 163 12.30 -16.93 -3.57
N LYS A 164 11.29 -17.80 -3.73
CA LYS A 164 10.89 -18.32 -5.03
C LYS A 164 10.29 -17.20 -5.87
N THR A 165 10.21 -17.39 -7.18
CA THR A 165 9.63 -16.45 -8.12
C THR A 165 8.27 -16.93 -8.62
N MET A 166 7.30 -16.01 -8.66
CA MET A 166 5.98 -16.25 -9.24
C MET A 166 5.69 -15.19 -10.29
N ARG A 167 5.12 -15.57 -11.43
CA ARG A 167 4.58 -14.64 -12.40
C ARG A 167 3.05 -14.72 -12.42
N ILE A 168 2.39 -13.56 -12.33
CA ILE A 168 0.95 -13.44 -12.49
C ILE A 168 0.68 -12.52 -13.69
N THR A 169 0.07 -13.10 -14.71
CA THR A 169 -0.23 -12.39 -15.97
C THR A 169 -1.71 -12.04 -16.03
N PHE A 170 -2.03 -10.77 -16.28
CA PHE A 170 -3.38 -10.29 -16.53
C PHE A 170 -3.50 -9.85 -17.98
N ASN A 171 -4.21 -10.63 -18.79
CA ASN A 171 -4.51 -10.31 -20.19
C ASN A 171 -5.77 -9.44 -20.29
N GLY A 172 -5.98 -8.84 -21.46
CA GLY A 172 -7.14 -7.99 -21.70
C GLY A 172 -7.08 -6.65 -20.97
N LYS A 173 -8.24 -6.03 -20.74
CA LYS A 173 -8.38 -4.71 -20.14
C LYS A 173 -9.40 -4.76 -19.01
N LEU A 174 -9.19 -3.94 -18.00
CA LEU A 174 -10.17 -3.73 -16.94
C LEU A 174 -11.45 -3.12 -17.52
N GLY A 175 -12.59 -3.58 -17.02
CA GLY A 175 -13.89 -3.04 -17.37
C GLY A 175 -14.11 -1.63 -16.83
N GLU A 176 -15.21 -1.01 -17.28
CA GLU A 176 -15.64 0.29 -16.76
C GLU A 176 -15.89 0.22 -15.24
N SER A 177 -15.50 1.24 -14.53
CA SER A 177 -15.62 1.34 -13.05
C SER A 177 -14.86 0.25 -12.26
N VAL A 178 -13.91 -0.45 -12.90
CA VAL A 178 -13.01 -1.41 -12.25
C VAL A 178 -11.63 -0.78 -12.08
N THR A 179 -11.09 -0.84 -10.88
CA THR A 179 -9.81 -0.24 -10.50
C THR A 179 -8.74 -1.29 -10.21
N ALA A 180 -7.48 -0.87 -10.08
CA ALA A 180 -6.39 -1.76 -9.65
C ALA A 180 -6.65 -2.41 -8.27
N LYS A 181 -7.43 -1.74 -7.40
CA LYS A 181 -7.88 -2.31 -6.12
C LYS A 181 -8.79 -3.51 -6.33
N ASP A 182 -9.72 -3.43 -7.29
CA ASP A 182 -10.62 -4.53 -7.62
C ASP A 182 -9.85 -5.72 -8.19
N LEU A 183 -8.89 -5.46 -9.10
CA LEU A 183 -7.99 -6.49 -9.63
C LEU A 183 -7.22 -7.18 -8.51
N ALA A 184 -6.66 -6.42 -7.56
CA ALA A 184 -5.92 -6.98 -6.44
C ALA A 184 -6.83 -7.81 -5.51
N LEU A 185 -8.01 -7.32 -5.16
CA LEU A 185 -8.98 -8.06 -4.34
C LEU A 185 -9.47 -9.34 -5.05
N TYR A 186 -9.73 -9.26 -6.37
CA TYR A 186 -10.06 -10.45 -7.18
C TYR A 186 -8.93 -11.48 -7.10
N MET A 187 -7.68 -11.07 -7.36
CA MET A 187 -6.53 -11.95 -7.29
C MET A 187 -6.38 -12.61 -5.90
N ILE A 188 -6.49 -11.82 -4.83
CA ILE A 188 -6.36 -12.34 -3.46
C ILE A 188 -7.51 -13.29 -3.13
N SER A 189 -8.73 -13.03 -3.61
CA SER A 189 -9.86 -13.95 -3.41
C SER A 189 -9.66 -15.32 -4.09
N LYS A 190 -8.90 -15.37 -5.20
CA LYS A 190 -8.56 -16.60 -5.91
C LYS A 190 -7.38 -17.35 -5.30
N LEU A 191 -6.40 -16.62 -4.78
CA LEU A 191 -5.16 -17.19 -4.24
C LEU A 191 -5.19 -17.40 -2.74
N THR A 192 -6.15 -16.80 -2.05
CA THR A 192 -6.24 -16.66 -0.59
C THR A 192 -5.10 -15.84 0.01
N THR A 193 -5.16 -15.58 1.32
CA THR A 193 -4.13 -14.81 2.05
C THR A 193 -2.76 -15.51 2.16
N GLY A 194 -2.66 -16.79 1.80
CA GLY A 194 -1.43 -17.58 1.84
C GLY A 194 -0.91 -18.04 0.47
N GLY A 195 -1.62 -17.73 -0.63
CA GLY A 195 -1.36 -18.33 -1.95
C GLY A 195 -0.04 -17.98 -2.61
N ALA A 196 0.63 -16.93 -2.14
CA ALA A 196 1.96 -16.51 -2.60
C ALA A 196 3.03 -16.53 -1.50
N THR A 197 2.80 -17.26 -0.40
CA THR A 197 3.77 -17.39 0.69
C THR A 197 5.09 -17.97 0.19
N GLY A 198 6.18 -17.27 0.47
CA GLY A 198 7.53 -17.67 0.05
C GLY A 198 7.90 -17.23 -1.36
N TYR A 199 7.03 -16.51 -2.07
CA TYR A 199 7.28 -16.01 -3.42
C TYR A 199 7.52 -14.49 -3.44
N PHE A 200 8.34 -14.06 -4.40
CA PHE A 200 8.35 -12.70 -4.93
C PHE A 200 7.58 -12.71 -6.25
N VAL A 201 6.58 -11.83 -6.40
CA VAL A 201 5.62 -11.89 -7.51
C VAL A 201 5.94 -10.85 -8.56
N GLU A 202 6.12 -11.27 -9.81
CA GLU A 202 6.21 -10.38 -10.98
C GLU A 202 4.85 -10.31 -11.67
N TYR A 203 4.30 -9.11 -11.80
CA TYR A 203 3.05 -8.87 -12.52
C TYR A 203 3.34 -8.53 -13.97
N ALA A 204 2.60 -9.15 -14.88
CA ALA A 204 2.76 -9.02 -16.31
C ALA A 204 1.41 -9.00 -17.06
N GLY A 205 1.44 -8.82 -18.35
CA GLY A 205 0.25 -8.84 -19.20
C GLY A 205 -0.18 -7.46 -19.68
N GLU A 206 -1.18 -7.43 -20.56
CA GLU A 206 -1.66 -6.19 -21.19
C GLU A 206 -2.27 -5.24 -20.16
N ALA A 207 -3.09 -5.75 -19.25
CA ALA A 207 -3.72 -4.94 -18.21
C ALA A 207 -2.68 -4.21 -17.35
N ILE A 208 -1.59 -4.91 -16.97
CA ILE A 208 -0.54 -4.32 -16.13
C ILE A 208 0.27 -3.26 -16.87
N ARG A 209 0.57 -3.49 -18.15
CA ARG A 209 1.30 -2.49 -18.97
C ARG A 209 0.51 -1.20 -19.18
N ASN A 210 -0.82 -1.29 -19.20
CA ASN A 210 -1.70 -0.13 -19.38
C ASN A 210 -2.00 0.62 -18.08
N MET A 211 -1.63 0.08 -16.92
CA MET A 211 -1.81 0.73 -15.62
C MET A 211 -0.93 1.97 -15.47
N SER A 212 -1.47 3.00 -14.83
CA SER A 212 -0.70 4.12 -14.30
C SER A 212 0.27 3.67 -13.20
N MET A 213 1.17 4.55 -12.77
CA MET A 213 2.07 4.21 -11.65
C MET A 213 1.31 4.04 -10.33
N GLU A 214 0.28 4.83 -10.11
CA GLU A 214 -0.57 4.77 -8.93
C GLU A 214 -1.32 3.42 -8.84
N GLU A 215 -1.83 2.95 -9.96
CA GLU A 215 -2.46 1.63 -10.07
C GLU A 215 -1.47 0.49 -9.83
N ARG A 216 -0.25 0.57 -10.42
CA ARG A 216 0.82 -0.41 -10.17
C ARG A 216 1.26 -0.41 -8.70
N MET A 217 1.33 0.76 -8.06
CA MET A 217 1.62 0.88 -6.63
C MET A 217 0.55 0.24 -5.77
N THR A 218 -0.74 0.41 -6.09
CA THR A 218 -1.85 -0.26 -5.41
C THR A 218 -1.74 -1.78 -5.52
N LEU A 219 -1.45 -2.30 -6.70
CA LEU A 219 -1.29 -3.74 -6.95
C LEU A 219 -0.10 -4.31 -6.17
N CYS A 220 1.08 -3.69 -6.26
CA CYS A 220 2.27 -4.14 -5.54
C CYS A 220 2.10 -4.01 -4.02
N ASN A 221 1.42 -2.97 -3.54
CA ASN A 221 1.07 -2.80 -2.12
C ASN A 221 0.30 -4.00 -1.59
N LEU A 222 -0.73 -4.44 -2.29
CA LEU A 222 -1.61 -5.53 -1.88
C LEU A 222 -1.02 -6.94 -2.08
N SER A 223 0.15 -7.07 -2.69
CA SER A 223 0.84 -8.36 -2.84
C SER A 223 1.07 -9.06 -1.50
N ILE A 224 1.31 -8.29 -0.45
CA ILE A 224 1.53 -8.79 0.91
C ILE A 224 0.30 -9.49 1.47
N GLU A 225 -0.88 -9.09 1.04
CA GLU A 225 -2.14 -9.62 1.56
C GLU A 225 -2.46 -11.04 1.03
N MET A 226 -1.71 -11.53 0.04
CA MET A 226 -1.71 -12.95 -0.35
C MET A 226 -0.46 -13.73 0.14
N GLY A 227 0.30 -13.14 1.08
CA GLY A 227 1.48 -13.73 1.69
C GLY A 227 2.77 -13.59 0.87
N ALA A 228 2.77 -12.84 -0.23
CA ALA A 228 3.97 -12.61 -1.03
C ALA A 228 5.04 -11.84 -0.25
N ARG A 229 6.32 -12.09 -0.57
CA ARG A 229 7.44 -11.33 -0.03
C ARG A 229 7.48 -9.90 -0.60
N GLY A 230 7.02 -9.72 -1.83
CA GLY A 230 6.89 -8.44 -2.53
C GLY A 230 6.22 -8.63 -3.88
N GLY A 231 5.81 -7.53 -4.48
CA GLY A 231 5.29 -7.44 -5.85
C GLY A 231 6.25 -6.62 -6.72
N LEU A 232 6.30 -6.92 -8.01
CA LEU A 232 7.25 -6.33 -8.96
C LEU A 232 6.57 -6.11 -10.30
N VAL A 233 6.75 -4.92 -10.88
CA VAL A 233 6.36 -4.61 -12.25
C VAL A 233 7.60 -4.17 -13.02
N ALA A 234 7.83 -4.73 -14.20
CA ALA A 234 8.96 -4.30 -15.05
C ALA A 234 8.81 -2.82 -15.41
N PRO A 235 9.86 -1.99 -15.21
CA PRO A 235 9.80 -0.58 -15.51
C PRO A 235 9.70 -0.34 -17.02
N ASP A 236 8.90 0.63 -17.40
CA ASP A 236 8.66 1.04 -18.78
C ASP A 236 8.58 2.57 -18.92
N GLU A 237 8.16 3.07 -20.07
CA GLU A 237 8.06 4.51 -20.31
C GLU A 237 7.11 5.21 -19.30
N ILE A 238 6.07 4.53 -18.82
CA ILE A 238 5.18 5.08 -17.76
C ILE A 238 5.99 5.30 -16.48
N THR A 239 6.80 4.31 -16.09
CA THR A 239 7.68 4.40 -14.92
C THR A 239 8.74 5.51 -15.11
N PHE A 240 9.38 5.56 -16.27
CA PHE A 240 10.44 6.55 -16.52
C PHE A 240 9.89 7.97 -16.51
N ASN A 241 8.73 8.19 -17.13
CA ASN A 241 8.05 9.49 -17.11
C ASN A 241 7.61 9.91 -15.70
N TYR A 242 7.18 8.98 -14.87
CA TYR A 242 6.83 9.26 -13.48
C TYR A 242 8.03 9.71 -12.65
N VAL A 243 9.20 9.07 -12.83
CA VAL A 243 10.43 9.38 -12.08
C VAL A 243 11.08 10.68 -12.57
N LYS A 244 10.97 10.98 -13.88
CA LYS A 244 11.65 12.10 -14.52
C LYS A 244 11.32 13.44 -13.86
N GLY A 245 12.37 14.20 -13.52
CA GLY A 245 12.24 15.55 -12.97
C GLY A 245 11.92 15.62 -11.49
N ARG A 246 11.74 14.49 -10.80
CA ARG A 246 11.57 14.49 -9.35
C ARG A 246 12.87 14.88 -8.66
N GLU A 247 12.76 15.40 -7.43
CA GLU A 247 13.88 16.05 -6.73
C GLU A 247 15.09 15.14 -6.58
N PHE A 248 14.88 13.89 -6.16
CA PHE A 248 15.95 12.91 -5.93
C PHE A 248 16.15 11.92 -7.09
N ALA A 249 15.48 12.15 -8.21
CA ALA A 249 15.75 11.41 -9.45
C ALA A 249 17.10 11.83 -10.05
N PRO A 250 17.78 10.95 -10.79
CA PRO A 250 18.99 11.31 -11.53
C PRO A 250 18.73 12.49 -12.48
N LYS A 251 19.76 13.31 -12.72
CA LYS A 251 19.69 14.51 -13.58
C LYS A 251 20.82 14.53 -14.60
N GLY A 252 20.61 15.19 -15.74
CA GLY A 252 21.62 15.34 -16.80
C GLY A 252 22.15 13.98 -17.26
N GLU A 253 23.46 13.84 -17.35
CA GLU A 253 24.12 12.62 -17.80
C GLU A 253 23.81 11.38 -16.93
N ASP A 254 23.57 11.58 -15.62
CA ASP A 254 23.22 10.47 -14.71
C ASP A 254 21.80 9.96 -15.00
N TRP A 255 20.92 10.83 -15.49
CA TRP A 255 19.61 10.41 -16.00
C TRP A 255 19.76 9.50 -17.21
N ASP A 256 20.58 9.90 -18.18
CA ASP A 256 20.76 9.14 -19.42
C ASP A 256 21.38 7.77 -19.14
N LYS A 257 22.38 7.70 -18.26
CA LYS A 257 23.01 6.44 -17.82
C LYS A 257 21.99 5.54 -17.08
N SER A 258 21.21 6.13 -16.18
CA SER A 258 20.18 5.41 -15.42
C SER A 258 19.09 4.88 -16.34
N LEU A 259 18.61 5.70 -17.26
CA LEU A 259 17.59 5.30 -18.23
C LEU A 259 18.07 4.17 -19.13
N ALA A 260 19.33 4.21 -19.59
CA ALA A 260 19.91 3.13 -20.37
C ALA A 260 19.94 1.81 -19.58
N TYR A 261 20.30 1.86 -18.30
CA TYR A 261 20.27 0.71 -17.40
C TYR A 261 18.83 0.24 -17.14
N TRP A 262 17.90 1.14 -16.82
CA TRP A 262 16.52 0.80 -16.51
C TRP A 262 15.81 0.09 -17.65
N LYS A 263 16.11 0.43 -18.90
CA LYS A 263 15.59 -0.24 -20.10
C LYS A 263 16.03 -1.70 -20.24
N THR A 264 17.07 -2.11 -19.51
CA THR A 264 17.50 -3.53 -19.46
C THR A 264 16.74 -4.34 -18.40
N LEU A 265 16.03 -3.67 -17.48
CA LEU A 265 15.34 -4.28 -16.36
C LEU A 265 13.98 -4.86 -16.78
N LYS A 266 14.04 -5.98 -17.45
CA LYS A 266 12.90 -6.82 -17.83
C LYS A 266 13.29 -8.28 -17.74
N THR A 267 12.32 -9.14 -17.52
CA THR A 267 12.52 -10.59 -17.57
C THR A 267 12.96 -11.01 -18.95
N ASP A 268 13.98 -11.85 -19.06
CA ASP A 268 14.47 -12.38 -20.32
C ASP A 268 13.44 -13.30 -20.97
N ASP A 269 13.37 -13.32 -22.31
CA ASP A 269 12.53 -14.25 -23.03
C ASP A 269 12.93 -15.69 -22.68
N GLY A 270 11.96 -16.52 -22.26
CA GLY A 270 12.18 -17.88 -21.84
C GLY A 270 12.77 -18.07 -20.42
N ALA A 271 12.86 -17.01 -19.60
CA ALA A 271 13.14 -17.14 -18.19
C ALA A 271 12.03 -17.98 -17.50
N LYS A 272 12.42 -18.81 -16.53
CA LYS A 272 11.50 -19.70 -15.81
C LYS A 272 11.15 -19.12 -14.45
N PHE A 273 9.88 -19.20 -14.12
CA PHE A 273 9.37 -18.95 -12.77
C PHE A 273 9.05 -20.25 -12.07
N ASP A 274 9.11 -20.26 -10.74
CA ASP A 274 8.72 -21.44 -9.95
C ASP A 274 7.20 -21.67 -10.01
N LYS A 275 6.41 -20.62 -10.25
CA LYS A 275 4.95 -20.68 -10.45
C LYS A 275 4.50 -19.61 -11.42
N GLU A 276 3.57 -19.96 -12.30
CA GLU A 276 2.95 -19.03 -13.24
C GLU A 276 1.42 -19.14 -13.19
N LEU A 277 0.74 -18.00 -13.21
CA LEU A 277 -0.72 -17.90 -13.22
C LEU A 277 -1.14 -16.89 -14.28
N THR A 278 -2.30 -17.12 -14.88
CA THR A 278 -2.87 -16.20 -15.88
C THR A 278 -4.34 -15.97 -15.59
N PHE A 279 -4.76 -14.72 -15.64
CA PHE A 279 -6.15 -14.28 -15.48
C PHE A 279 -6.54 -13.38 -16.66
N ASP A 280 -7.83 -13.31 -16.95
CA ASP A 280 -8.39 -12.33 -17.87
C ASP A 280 -8.92 -11.13 -17.06
N ALA A 281 -8.41 -9.94 -17.35
CA ALA A 281 -8.81 -8.72 -16.66
C ALA A 281 -10.25 -8.30 -16.98
N SER A 282 -10.81 -8.76 -18.10
CA SER A 282 -12.20 -8.48 -18.49
C SER A 282 -13.25 -9.20 -17.64
N ASP A 283 -12.84 -10.26 -16.93
CA ASP A 283 -13.70 -10.99 -15.99
C ASP A 283 -13.88 -10.27 -14.64
N ILE A 284 -13.06 -9.26 -14.39
CA ILE A 284 -13.02 -8.58 -13.09
C ILE A 284 -14.14 -7.53 -13.02
N LYS A 285 -14.89 -7.60 -11.94
CA LYS A 285 -15.94 -6.64 -11.58
C LYS A 285 -15.50 -5.79 -10.39
N PRO A 286 -16.19 -4.70 -10.06
CA PRO A 286 -16.00 -4.01 -8.79
C PRO A 286 -16.10 -4.99 -7.62
N MET A 287 -15.10 -4.98 -6.73
CA MET A 287 -14.92 -5.96 -5.66
C MET A 287 -15.17 -5.37 -4.29
N ILE A 288 -15.70 -6.19 -3.40
CA ILE A 288 -15.82 -5.90 -1.96
C ILE A 288 -15.34 -7.12 -1.16
N THR A 289 -14.97 -6.91 0.10
CA THR A 289 -14.82 -8.01 1.06
C THR A 289 -16.10 -8.20 1.86
N TYR A 290 -16.43 -9.45 2.17
CA TYR A 290 -17.58 -9.81 3.01
C TYR A 290 -17.19 -10.36 4.41
N GLY A 291 -15.89 -10.58 4.64
CA GLY A 291 -15.39 -11.15 5.89
C GLY A 291 -14.26 -10.33 6.50
N THR A 292 -13.44 -10.98 7.33
CA THR A 292 -12.43 -10.37 8.19
C THR A 292 -11.00 -10.47 7.64
N ASN A 293 -10.84 -10.77 6.36
CA ASN A 293 -9.53 -10.73 5.68
C ASN A 293 -9.72 -10.48 4.16
N PRO A 294 -8.68 -10.00 3.46
CA PRO A 294 -8.78 -9.68 2.03
C PRO A 294 -9.06 -10.90 1.11
N GLY A 295 -8.78 -12.12 1.57
CA GLY A 295 -9.10 -13.36 0.85
C GLY A 295 -10.60 -13.65 0.77
N MET A 296 -11.39 -13.04 1.66
CA MET A 296 -12.86 -13.11 1.64
C MET A 296 -13.44 -12.00 0.76
N GLY A 297 -12.95 -11.95 -0.48
CA GLY A 297 -13.39 -11.01 -1.52
C GLY A 297 -14.41 -11.62 -2.47
N MET A 298 -15.34 -10.79 -2.98
CA MET A 298 -16.32 -11.17 -3.98
C MET A 298 -16.66 -9.98 -4.88
N ALA A 299 -17.21 -10.25 -6.06
CA ALA A 299 -17.81 -9.19 -6.88
C ALA A 299 -18.99 -8.56 -6.13
N ILE A 300 -19.16 -7.25 -6.25
CA ILE A 300 -20.18 -6.50 -5.51
C ILE A 300 -21.62 -6.98 -5.77
N ASP A 301 -21.87 -7.48 -6.98
CA ASP A 301 -23.16 -8.01 -7.44
C ASP A 301 -23.41 -9.49 -7.07
N SER A 302 -22.47 -10.12 -6.37
CA SER A 302 -22.53 -11.52 -5.93
C SER A 302 -23.18 -11.68 -4.54
N THR A 303 -23.41 -12.93 -4.17
CA THR A 303 -23.84 -13.33 -2.82
C THR A 303 -22.66 -13.87 -2.02
N ILE A 304 -22.72 -13.73 -0.69
CA ILE A 304 -21.78 -14.40 0.22
C ILE A 304 -21.90 -15.92 0.00
N PRO A 305 -20.78 -16.66 -0.04
CA PRO A 305 -20.84 -18.12 -0.12
C PRO A 305 -21.68 -18.74 0.98
N THR A 306 -22.36 -19.83 0.68
CA THR A 306 -23.06 -20.65 1.68
C THR A 306 -22.06 -21.53 2.44
N LEU A 307 -22.46 -22.11 3.58
CA LEU A 307 -21.59 -22.99 4.36
C LEU A 307 -21.22 -24.28 3.60
N GLU A 308 -22.06 -24.72 2.68
CA GLU A 308 -21.82 -25.89 1.84
C GLU A 308 -20.73 -25.65 0.81
N GLU A 309 -20.58 -24.38 0.35
CA GLU A 309 -19.55 -23.98 -0.61
C GLU A 309 -18.17 -23.78 0.03
N ILE A 310 -18.11 -23.76 1.38
CA ILE A 310 -16.84 -23.61 2.12
C ILE A 310 -16.29 -25.00 2.49
N ASP A 311 -14.99 -25.18 2.23
CA ASP A 311 -14.27 -26.38 2.65
C ASP A 311 -14.43 -26.62 4.17
N GLU A 312 -14.57 -27.87 4.58
CA GLU A 312 -14.82 -28.25 5.97
C GLU A 312 -13.82 -27.61 6.95
N ALA A 313 -12.54 -27.57 6.57
CA ALA A 313 -11.48 -26.96 7.37
C ALA A 313 -11.65 -25.43 7.55
N GLY A 314 -12.29 -24.77 6.60
CA GLY A 314 -12.52 -23.32 6.61
C GLY A 314 -13.79 -22.87 7.31
N ARG A 315 -14.77 -23.77 7.53
CA ARG A 315 -16.12 -23.41 8.00
C ARG A 315 -16.15 -22.68 9.33
N ILE A 316 -15.31 -23.10 10.29
CA ILE A 316 -15.25 -22.46 11.62
C ILE A 316 -14.77 -21.00 11.49
N SER A 317 -13.72 -20.76 10.71
CA SER A 317 -13.19 -19.42 10.47
C SER A 317 -14.17 -18.56 9.69
N PHE A 318 -14.83 -19.13 8.69
CA PHE A 318 -15.87 -18.47 7.92
C PHE A 318 -17.03 -18.03 8.82
N GLN A 319 -17.56 -18.95 9.66
CA GLN A 319 -18.68 -18.63 10.57
C GLN A 319 -18.31 -17.51 11.55
N LYS A 320 -17.10 -17.54 12.14
CA LYS A 320 -16.61 -16.45 13.01
C LYS A 320 -16.58 -15.11 12.26
N SER A 321 -16.14 -15.10 11.02
CA SER A 321 -16.12 -13.89 10.21
C SER A 321 -17.53 -13.37 9.92
N MET A 322 -18.49 -14.26 9.66
CA MET A 322 -19.91 -13.89 9.45
C MET A 322 -20.51 -13.30 10.74
N ASP A 323 -20.29 -13.95 11.87
CA ASP A 323 -20.77 -13.49 13.17
C ASP A 323 -20.20 -12.09 13.50
N TYR A 324 -18.89 -11.89 13.28
CA TYR A 324 -18.25 -10.58 13.50
C TYR A 324 -18.81 -9.51 12.58
N MET A 325 -18.92 -9.81 11.28
CA MET A 325 -19.46 -8.87 10.29
C MET A 325 -20.97 -8.68 10.40
N GLY A 326 -21.67 -9.58 11.08
CA GLY A 326 -23.14 -9.58 11.15
C GLY A 326 -23.80 -9.82 9.80
N PHE A 327 -23.19 -10.69 8.98
CA PHE A 327 -23.69 -11.13 7.68
C PHE A 327 -24.21 -12.56 7.77
N VAL A 328 -25.09 -12.91 6.84
CA VAL A 328 -25.66 -14.25 6.73
C VAL A 328 -25.13 -14.92 5.46
N PRO A 329 -24.63 -16.18 5.54
CA PRO A 329 -24.23 -16.92 4.35
C PRO A 329 -25.37 -16.97 3.30
N GLY A 330 -25.03 -16.74 2.03
CA GLY A 330 -25.98 -16.69 0.93
C GLY A 330 -26.68 -15.34 0.71
N GLU A 331 -26.51 -14.34 1.60
CA GLU A 331 -27.11 -13.02 1.40
C GLU A 331 -26.28 -12.13 0.45
N LYS A 332 -26.94 -11.11 -0.12
CA LYS A 332 -26.25 -10.01 -0.82
C LYS A 332 -25.79 -8.96 0.16
N VAL A 333 -24.57 -8.47 -0.04
CA VAL A 333 -24.01 -7.35 0.73
C VAL A 333 -24.36 -6.00 0.06
N GLU A 334 -24.57 -5.98 -1.25
CA GLU A 334 -25.07 -4.80 -1.95
C GLU A 334 -26.39 -4.32 -1.35
N GLY A 335 -26.53 -3.02 -1.16
CA GLY A 335 -27.70 -2.40 -0.53
C GLY A 335 -27.65 -2.30 1.00
N LYS A 336 -26.68 -2.94 1.67
CA LYS A 336 -26.51 -2.82 3.12
C LYS A 336 -26.07 -1.41 3.50
N GLN A 337 -26.72 -0.81 4.49
CA GLN A 337 -26.38 0.52 5.00
C GLN A 337 -24.98 0.54 5.62
N ILE A 338 -24.29 1.66 5.44
CA ILE A 338 -22.97 1.93 6.00
C ILE A 338 -23.00 3.18 6.86
N ASP A 339 -22.02 3.31 7.73
CA ASP A 339 -21.85 4.47 8.60
C ASP A 339 -20.63 5.31 8.22
N TYR A 340 -19.58 4.67 7.69
CA TYR A 340 -18.31 5.32 7.39
C TYR A 340 -17.81 5.00 5.98
N VAL A 341 -17.12 5.97 5.40
CA VAL A 341 -16.30 5.78 4.20
C VAL A 341 -14.88 6.29 4.50
N PHE A 342 -13.88 5.50 4.15
CA PHE A 342 -12.49 5.87 4.24
C PHE A 342 -11.81 5.79 2.87
N LEU A 343 -11.34 6.93 2.37
CA LEU A 343 -10.45 7.03 1.22
C LEU A 343 -9.07 7.47 1.71
N GLY A 344 -8.04 6.66 1.47
CA GLY A 344 -6.69 6.96 1.94
C GLY A 344 -5.79 5.75 2.03
N SER A 345 -4.82 5.77 2.94
CA SER A 345 -3.81 4.73 3.13
C SER A 345 -2.69 4.78 2.07
N CYS A 346 -1.60 4.06 2.31
CA CYS A 346 -0.57 3.81 1.29
C CYS A 346 -1.11 3.07 0.06
N THR A 347 -2.30 2.48 0.15
CA THR A 347 -2.97 1.80 -0.97
C THR A 347 -3.61 2.80 -1.94
N ASN A 348 -4.46 3.70 -1.44
CA ASN A 348 -5.30 4.60 -2.26
C ASN A 348 -5.37 6.02 -1.67
N GLY A 349 -4.23 6.58 -1.29
CA GLY A 349 -4.11 7.96 -0.80
C GLY A 349 -3.36 8.88 -1.78
N ARG A 350 -3.28 8.53 -3.06
CA ARG A 350 -2.55 9.28 -4.09
C ARG A 350 -3.49 10.15 -4.91
N ILE A 351 -2.93 11.08 -5.69
CA ILE A 351 -3.73 12.06 -6.43
C ILE A 351 -4.75 11.42 -7.39
N GLU A 352 -4.43 10.30 -8.03
CA GLU A 352 -5.36 9.62 -8.94
C GLU A 352 -6.59 9.07 -8.24
N ASP A 353 -6.43 8.58 -7.00
CA ASP A 353 -7.55 8.11 -6.17
C ASP A 353 -8.52 9.26 -5.87
N PHE A 354 -7.98 10.45 -5.56
CA PHE A 354 -8.79 11.66 -5.32
C PHE A 354 -9.43 12.19 -6.59
N ARG A 355 -8.74 12.12 -7.75
CA ARG A 355 -9.32 12.46 -9.05
C ARG A 355 -10.51 11.54 -9.37
N ALA A 356 -10.33 10.24 -9.23
CA ALA A 356 -11.38 9.24 -9.48
C ALA A 356 -12.59 9.46 -8.56
N PHE A 357 -12.36 9.62 -7.27
CA PHE A 357 -13.40 9.88 -6.27
C PHE A 357 -14.12 11.21 -6.53
N ALA A 358 -13.39 12.33 -6.71
CA ALA A 358 -13.95 13.64 -6.95
C ALA A 358 -14.78 13.70 -8.24
N ASN A 359 -14.28 13.11 -9.33
CA ASN A 359 -15.02 13.04 -10.59
C ASN A 359 -16.33 12.24 -10.45
N PHE A 360 -16.31 11.16 -9.68
CA PHE A 360 -17.51 10.35 -9.45
C PHE A 360 -18.58 11.09 -8.64
N VAL A 361 -18.18 11.85 -7.63
CA VAL A 361 -19.11 12.58 -6.73
C VAL A 361 -19.51 13.97 -7.26
N LYS A 362 -18.90 14.45 -8.33
CA LYS A 362 -19.16 15.75 -8.92
C LYS A 362 -20.64 15.93 -9.23
N GLY A 363 -21.25 17.01 -8.72
CA GLY A 363 -22.68 17.32 -8.91
C GLY A 363 -23.62 16.46 -8.05
N LYS A 364 -23.10 15.59 -7.19
CA LYS A 364 -23.87 14.76 -6.26
C LYS A 364 -23.64 15.23 -4.81
N LYS A 365 -24.36 14.66 -3.86
CA LYS A 365 -24.22 14.96 -2.43
C LYS A 365 -23.93 13.68 -1.65
N LYS A 366 -23.07 13.80 -0.66
CA LYS A 366 -22.82 12.76 0.34
C LYS A 366 -24.11 12.46 1.12
N ALA A 367 -24.40 11.20 1.38
CA ALA A 367 -25.53 10.81 2.22
C ALA A 367 -25.35 11.29 3.67
N ASP A 368 -26.43 11.77 4.29
CA ASP A 368 -26.40 12.39 5.62
C ASP A 368 -25.97 11.40 6.73
N ASN A 369 -26.25 10.11 6.54
CA ASN A 369 -25.90 9.07 7.50
C ASN A 369 -24.41 8.65 7.42
N VAL A 370 -23.62 9.15 6.46
CA VAL A 370 -22.23 8.74 6.25
C VAL A 370 -21.26 9.77 6.80
N ILE A 371 -20.32 9.30 7.61
CA ILE A 371 -19.11 10.03 7.97
C ILE A 371 -18.02 9.61 7.00
N ALA A 372 -17.45 10.54 6.23
CA ALA A 372 -16.43 10.23 5.25
C ALA A 372 -15.08 10.86 5.65
N TRP A 373 -14.06 10.03 5.74
CA TRP A 373 -12.67 10.45 5.96
C TRP A 373 -11.90 10.34 4.65
N LEU A 374 -11.64 11.48 4.02
CA LEU A 374 -10.82 11.59 2.82
C LEU A 374 -9.42 12.06 3.26
N VAL A 375 -8.48 11.11 3.30
CA VAL A 375 -7.15 11.31 3.89
C VAL A 375 -6.07 11.21 2.82
N PRO A 376 -5.53 12.36 2.35
CA PRO A 376 -4.39 12.36 1.44
C PRO A 376 -3.17 11.68 2.06
N GLY A 377 -2.38 11.01 1.25
CA GLY A 377 -1.22 10.29 1.76
C GLY A 377 0.00 11.17 2.05
N SER A 378 0.03 12.41 1.53
CA SER A 378 1.12 13.36 1.77
C SER A 378 0.65 14.81 1.62
N HIS A 379 1.45 15.74 2.11
CA HIS A 379 1.22 17.17 1.86
C HIS A 379 1.35 17.51 0.37
N MET A 380 2.17 16.80 -0.39
CA MET A 380 2.27 17.01 -1.84
C MET A 380 0.98 16.60 -2.56
N VAL A 381 0.31 15.53 -2.11
CA VAL A 381 -1.04 15.18 -2.63
C VAL A 381 -2.05 16.26 -2.29
N VAL A 382 -2.00 16.84 -1.09
CA VAL A 382 -2.87 18.00 -0.74
C VAL A 382 -2.63 19.19 -1.68
N ASP A 383 -1.36 19.51 -1.96
CA ASP A 383 -1.01 20.59 -2.89
C ASP A 383 -1.59 20.32 -4.29
N GLN A 384 -1.52 19.08 -4.78
CA GLN A 384 -2.10 18.68 -6.07
C GLN A 384 -3.63 18.74 -6.07
N ILE A 385 -4.29 18.27 -5.02
CA ILE A 385 -5.76 18.34 -4.85
C ILE A 385 -6.22 19.80 -4.97
N LYS A 386 -5.52 20.72 -4.32
CA LYS A 386 -5.83 22.17 -4.38
C LYS A 386 -5.53 22.79 -5.74
N ALA A 387 -4.39 22.43 -6.34
CA ALA A 387 -4.00 22.94 -7.66
C ALA A 387 -4.98 22.52 -8.77
N GLU A 388 -5.60 21.35 -8.62
CA GLU A 388 -6.61 20.82 -9.54
C GLU A 388 -8.06 21.16 -9.14
N GLU A 389 -8.25 21.97 -8.09
CA GLU A 389 -9.56 22.37 -7.54
C GLU A 389 -10.47 21.19 -7.14
N LEU A 390 -9.89 20.01 -6.88
CA LEU A 390 -10.65 18.84 -6.44
C LEU A 390 -11.26 19.03 -5.05
N ASP A 391 -10.61 19.81 -4.19
CA ASP A 391 -11.12 20.21 -2.87
C ASP A 391 -12.47 20.93 -2.96
N LYS A 392 -12.66 21.78 -3.97
CA LYS A 392 -13.93 22.47 -4.20
C LYS A 392 -15.03 21.47 -4.58
N ILE A 393 -14.74 20.55 -5.51
CA ILE A 393 -15.70 19.50 -5.92
C ILE A 393 -16.10 18.65 -4.71
N LEU A 394 -15.14 18.26 -3.89
CA LEU A 394 -15.39 17.45 -2.69
C LEU A 394 -16.20 18.21 -1.65
N THR A 395 -15.86 19.47 -1.39
CA THR A 395 -16.60 20.35 -0.46
C THR A 395 -18.03 20.59 -0.94
N ASP A 396 -18.22 20.87 -2.22
CA ASP A 396 -19.55 21.04 -2.82
C ASP A 396 -20.40 19.79 -2.69
N ALA A 397 -19.78 18.59 -2.75
CA ALA A 397 -20.45 17.32 -2.51
C ALA A 397 -20.69 17.01 -1.02
N GLY A 398 -20.23 17.85 -0.10
CA GLY A 398 -20.41 17.68 1.35
C GLY A 398 -19.33 16.82 2.02
N PHE A 399 -18.16 16.68 1.39
CA PHE A 399 -17.01 16.00 1.96
C PHE A 399 -16.04 16.98 2.62
N GLU A 400 -15.37 16.50 3.65
CA GLU A 400 -14.28 17.22 4.31
C GLU A 400 -12.96 16.48 4.07
N LEU A 401 -11.94 17.23 3.62
CA LEU A 401 -10.60 16.69 3.44
C LEU A 401 -9.88 16.69 4.79
N ARG A 402 -9.30 15.56 5.15
CA ARG A 402 -8.42 15.43 6.30
C ARG A 402 -6.99 15.84 5.95
N GLN A 403 -6.17 16.04 6.99
CA GLN A 403 -4.74 16.23 6.83
C GLN A 403 -4.03 14.89 6.58
N PRO A 404 -2.83 14.87 5.95
CA PRO A 404 -2.14 13.63 5.55
C PRO A 404 -1.79 12.72 6.72
N GLY A 405 -1.91 11.40 6.51
CA GLY A 405 -1.52 10.39 7.49
C GLY A 405 -2.10 9.02 7.18
N CYS A 406 -1.79 8.03 8.01
CA CYS A 406 -2.34 6.67 7.90
C CYS A 406 -3.79 6.58 8.39
N SER A 407 -4.21 7.43 9.35
CA SER A 407 -5.61 7.53 9.81
C SER A 407 -6.19 6.17 10.23
N ALA A 408 -7.45 5.92 9.87
CA ALA A 408 -8.16 4.70 10.15
C ALA A 408 -7.57 3.45 9.44
N CYS A 409 -6.58 3.56 8.56
CA CYS A 409 -5.95 2.36 8.00
C CYS A 409 -5.39 1.43 9.08
N LEU A 410 -4.83 1.99 10.15
CA LEU A 410 -4.32 1.26 11.31
C LEU A 410 -5.00 1.67 12.62
N ALA A 411 -5.72 2.81 12.63
CA ALA A 411 -6.41 3.37 13.80
C ALA A 411 -5.51 3.53 15.04
N MET A 412 -4.24 3.90 14.84
CA MET A 412 -3.31 4.21 15.93
C MET A 412 -3.47 5.64 16.45
N ASN A 413 -4.23 6.47 15.74
CA ASN A 413 -4.62 7.82 16.14
C ASN A 413 -6.10 7.86 16.58
N ASP A 414 -6.68 9.06 16.67
CA ASP A 414 -8.08 9.26 17.07
C ASP A 414 -9.12 8.85 16.00
N ASP A 415 -8.70 8.59 14.77
CA ASP A 415 -9.57 8.18 13.67
C ASP A 415 -9.95 6.68 13.82
N LYS A 416 -10.96 6.41 14.65
CA LYS A 416 -11.45 5.06 14.94
C LYS A 416 -12.91 4.92 14.58
N VAL A 417 -13.23 3.87 13.84
CA VAL A 417 -14.61 3.47 13.57
C VAL A 417 -15.20 2.82 14.84
N PRO A 418 -16.34 3.26 15.38
CA PRO A 418 -16.95 2.67 16.56
C PRO A 418 -17.38 1.22 16.37
N ALA A 419 -17.48 0.48 17.47
CA ALA A 419 -17.92 -0.92 17.46
C ALA A 419 -19.29 -1.09 16.80
N GLY A 420 -19.43 -2.14 15.99
CA GLY A 420 -20.68 -2.48 15.29
C GLY A 420 -20.96 -1.63 14.04
N LYS A 421 -20.20 -0.55 13.81
CA LYS A 421 -20.38 0.33 12.64
C LYS A 421 -19.69 -0.23 11.40
N TYR A 422 -20.32 -0.04 10.24
CA TYR A 422 -19.78 -0.48 8.95
C TYR A 422 -19.01 0.64 8.27
N ALA A 423 -17.79 0.32 7.82
CA ALA A 423 -16.95 1.21 7.04
C ALA A 423 -16.61 0.58 5.67
N VAL A 424 -16.90 1.28 4.58
CA VAL A 424 -16.34 0.99 3.26
C VAL A 424 -14.99 1.69 3.18
N SER A 425 -13.93 0.94 2.92
CA SER A 425 -12.56 1.40 3.11
C SER A 425 -11.64 1.02 1.96
N THR A 426 -10.83 1.97 1.52
CA THR A 426 -9.76 1.71 0.54
C THR A 426 -8.46 1.26 1.19
N SER A 427 -8.43 1.04 2.51
CA SER A 427 -7.27 0.49 3.22
C SER A 427 -6.91 -0.92 2.72
N ASN A 428 -5.81 -1.45 3.22
CA ASN A 428 -5.25 -2.74 2.74
C ASN A 428 -5.71 -3.95 3.55
N ARG A 429 -6.14 -3.76 4.81
CA ARG A 429 -6.50 -4.84 5.73
C ARG A 429 -7.82 -4.55 6.46
N ASN A 430 -8.56 -5.61 6.76
CA ASN A 430 -9.85 -5.55 7.44
C ASN A 430 -10.04 -6.63 8.52
N PHE A 431 -8.95 -7.12 9.12
CA PHE A 431 -9.10 -8.03 10.25
C PHE A 431 -9.85 -7.37 11.43
N GLU A 432 -10.38 -8.18 12.31
CA GLU A 432 -11.16 -7.73 13.47
C GLU A 432 -10.45 -6.61 14.24
N GLY A 433 -11.13 -5.50 14.43
CA GLY A 433 -10.61 -4.34 15.15
C GLY A 433 -9.61 -3.46 14.39
N ARG A 434 -9.31 -3.73 13.12
CA ARG A 434 -8.29 -2.98 12.36
C ARG A 434 -8.54 -1.46 12.31
N GLN A 435 -9.79 -1.04 12.10
CA GLN A 435 -10.17 0.37 12.04
C GLN A 435 -10.78 0.89 13.35
N GLY A 436 -10.69 0.10 14.40
CA GLY A 436 -11.21 0.38 15.74
C GLY A 436 -11.79 -0.88 16.37
N PRO A 437 -11.80 -1.01 17.71
CA PRO A 437 -12.35 -2.19 18.40
C PRO A 437 -13.80 -2.45 17.98
N GLY A 438 -14.08 -3.65 17.46
CA GLY A 438 -15.43 -4.04 17.00
C GLY A 438 -15.91 -3.37 15.71
N ALA A 439 -15.07 -2.61 15.01
CA ALA A 439 -15.39 -2.01 13.72
C ALA A 439 -15.52 -3.08 12.63
N ARG A 440 -16.49 -2.92 11.73
CA ARG A 440 -16.79 -3.82 10.61
C ARG A 440 -16.32 -3.19 9.31
N THR A 441 -15.17 -3.61 8.81
CA THR A 441 -14.52 -3.01 7.64
C THR A 441 -14.74 -3.85 6.38
N ILE A 442 -15.25 -3.20 5.34
CA ILE A 442 -15.44 -3.74 3.99
C ILE A 442 -14.39 -3.07 3.10
N LEU A 443 -13.43 -3.84 2.61
CA LEU A 443 -12.44 -3.32 1.65
C LEU A 443 -13.10 -3.17 0.28
N ALA A 444 -12.80 -2.04 -0.37
CA ALA A 444 -13.28 -1.73 -1.71
C ALA A 444 -12.36 -0.75 -2.43
N GLY A 445 -12.55 -0.61 -3.75
CA GLY A 445 -11.88 0.41 -4.55
C GLY A 445 -12.46 1.82 -4.34
N PRO A 446 -11.74 2.87 -4.83
CA PRO A 446 -12.17 4.27 -4.67
C PRO A 446 -13.57 4.56 -5.24
N LEU A 447 -13.94 3.93 -6.35
CA LEU A 447 -15.24 4.15 -6.99
C LEU A 447 -16.40 3.53 -6.22
N VAL A 448 -16.21 2.32 -5.66
CA VAL A 448 -17.19 1.70 -4.75
C VAL A 448 -17.34 2.54 -3.48
N ALA A 449 -16.22 3.05 -2.93
CA ALA A 449 -16.25 3.94 -1.78
C ALA A 449 -17.01 5.24 -2.07
N ALA A 450 -16.82 5.84 -3.26
CA ALA A 450 -17.54 7.01 -3.70
C ALA A 450 -19.05 6.75 -3.86
N ALA A 451 -19.42 5.65 -4.52
CA ALA A 451 -20.81 5.24 -4.68
C ALA A 451 -21.51 5.01 -3.33
N ALA A 452 -20.81 4.32 -2.41
CA ALA A 452 -21.30 4.09 -1.05
C ALA A 452 -21.46 5.38 -0.24
N ALA A 453 -20.54 6.34 -0.40
CA ALA A 453 -20.62 7.63 0.28
C ALA A 453 -21.83 8.47 -0.16
N ILE A 454 -22.20 8.39 -1.45
CA ILE A 454 -23.36 9.12 -1.99
C ILE A 454 -24.68 8.48 -1.59
N THR A 455 -24.76 7.15 -1.60
CA THR A 455 -26.02 6.42 -1.38
C THR A 455 -26.28 6.07 0.09
N GLY A 456 -25.26 6.13 0.94
CA GLY A 456 -25.33 5.69 2.34
C GLY A 456 -25.39 4.17 2.50
N LYS A 457 -25.11 3.42 1.46
CA LYS A 457 -25.17 1.96 1.41
C LYS A 457 -24.17 1.40 0.41
N ILE A 458 -23.81 0.13 0.55
CA ILE A 458 -22.95 -0.56 -0.43
C ILE A 458 -23.66 -0.55 -1.78
N THR A 459 -23.02 0.06 -2.78
CA THR A 459 -23.61 0.30 -4.08
C THR A 459 -22.61 0.07 -5.19
N ASP A 460 -23.02 -0.64 -6.22
CA ASP A 460 -22.23 -0.87 -7.42
C ASP A 460 -22.03 0.45 -8.19
N PRO A 461 -20.77 0.88 -8.41
CA PRO A 461 -20.49 2.12 -9.12
C PRO A 461 -20.94 2.11 -10.57
N ARG A 462 -21.19 0.94 -11.18
CA ARG A 462 -21.69 0.79 -12.55
C ARG A 462 -23.16 1.22 -12.71
N ASN A 463 -23.86 1.45 -11.61
CA ASN A 463 -25.28 1.87 -11.62
C ASN A 463 -25.47 3.39 -11.69
N PHE A 464 -24.40 4.20 -11.97
CA PHE A 464 -24.45 5.68 -12.01
C PHE A 464 -24.24 6.23 -13.40
#